data_45daa5becb9214d353c7547cbfc3e7d2
#
_entry.id   45daa5becb9214d353c7547cbfc3e7d2
#
_cell.length_a   1.000
_cell.length_b   1.000
_cell.length_c   1.000
_cell.angle_alpha   90.00
_cell.angle_beta   90.00
_cell.angle_gamma   90.00
#
_symmetry.space_group_name_H-M   'P 1'
#
loop_
_entity.id
_entity.type
_entity.pdbx_description
1 polymer ?
#
loop_
_entity_poly.entity_id
_entity_poly.type
_entity_poly.pdbx_seq_one_letter_code
_entity_poly.pdbx_strand_id
1 'polypeptide(L)'
;MLKTYLDDIRVALSLLTRLPIRVPTDAYQRSHKAVWAYGAAGAVWAICVWAVATLAMTFGLSTLIAAGLGLTMGVVVTGAMHEDGLADCADGFWGGWEPERRLDIMRDSRLGVYGSLALILSTLLRWNLIATILADANSLLALMLAGMFARATLPVIMSRLPHARSTGLSHSVGSPSGRSVYISFGVTALIGLVFMGASGLMIAVIAAF
;
A
#
# COMPACT_ATOMS: atom_id res chain seq x y z
N MET A 1 -9.80 22.75 11.99
CA MET A 1 -9.61 21.31 12.26
C MET A 1 -10.08 20.44 11.08
N LEU A 2 -11.33 20.50 10.62
CA LEU A 2 -11.80 19.65 9.49
C LEU A 2 -10.97 19.81 8.21
N LYS A 3 -10.66 21.05 7.82
CA LYS A 3 -9.78 21.33 6.65
C LYS A 3 -8.44 20.61 6.75
N THR A 4 -7.81 20.63 7.92
CA THR A 4 -6.51 19.96 8.16
C THR A 4 -6.58 18.45 7.94
N TYR A 5 -7.64 17.79 8.43
CA TYR A 5 -7.83 16.34 8.22
C TYR A 5 -8.08 16.01 6.75
N LEU A 6 -8.85 16.83 6.05
CA LEU A 6 -9.07 16.66 4.60
C LEU A 6 -7.77 16.84 3.81
N ASP A 7 -6.95 17.82 4.19
CA ASP A 7 -5.65 18.02 3.53
C ASP A 7 -4.67 16.87 3.84
N ASP A 8 -4.67 16.32 5.05
CA ASP A 8 -3.88 15.13 5.40
C ASP A 8 -4.30 13.93 4.53
N ILE A 9 -5.61 13.70 4.32
CA ILE A 9 -6.11 12.63 3.42
C ILE A 9 -5.67 12.90 1.98
N ARG A 10 -5.76 14.13 1.48
CA ARG A 10 -5.31 14.49 0.13
C ARG A 10 -3.81 14.23 -0.05
N VAL A 11 -3.00 14.60 0.95
CA VAL A 11 -1.55 14.33 0.97
C VAL A 11 -1.30 12.82 0.91
N ALA A 12 -1.95 12.02 1.75
CA ALA A 12 -1.80 10.56 1.75
C ALA A 12 -2.14 9.94 0.39
N LEU A 13 -3.26 10.34 -0.20
CA LEU A 13 -3.69 9.86 -1.52
C LEU A 13 -2.72 10.29 -2.62
N SER A 14 -2.25 11.53 -2.62
CA SER A 14 -1.31 12.02 -3.64
C SER A 14 0.06 11.36 -3.55
N LEU A 15 0.50 10.95 -2.35
CA LEU A 15 1.77 10.25 -2.15
C LEU A 15 1.70 8.78 -2.55
N LEU A 16 0.57 8.12 -2.29
CA LEU A 16 0.44 6.67 -2.44
C LEU A 16 -0.37 6.23 -3.67
N THR A 17 -0.88 7.19 -4.46
CA THR A 17 -1.62 6.91 -5.70
C THR A 17 -1.23 7.89 -6.80
N ARG A 18 -1.57 7.54 -8.04
CA ARG A 18 -1.44 8.41 -9.23
C ARG A 18 -2.73 9.17 -9.54
N LEU A 19 -3.68 9.19 -8.62
CA LEU A 19 -4.90 9.95 -8.82
C LEU A 19 -4.61 11.45 -8.88
N PRO A 20 -5.28 12.20 -9.76
CA PRO A 20 -5.03 13.64 -9.95
C PRO A 20 -5.64 14.49 -8.83
N ILE A 21 -5.12 14.34 -7.62
CA ILE A 21 -5.62 15.02 -6.42
C ILE A 21 -4.90 16.35 -6.24
N ARG A 22 -5.68 17.41 -6.16
CA ARG A 22 -5.13 18.74 -5.88
C ARG A 22 -4.85 18.87 -4.38
N VAL A 23 -3.57 19.06 -4.05
CA VAL A 23 -3.10 19.25 -2.68
C VAL A 23 -2.53 20.66 -2.54
N PRO A 24 -2.94 21.46 -1.54
CA PRO A 24 -2.29 22.73 -1.24
C PRO A 24 -0.81 22.52 -0.93
N THR A 25 0.06 23.38 -1.46
CA THR A 25 1.52 23.22 -1.32
C THR A 25 1.97 23.23 0.14
N ASP A 26 1.34 24.02 0.98
CA ASP A 26 1.58 24.09 2.42
C ASP A 26 1.19 22.81 3.17
N ALA A 27 0.24 22.03 2.65
CA ALA A 27 -0.16 20.77 3.26
C ALA A 27 0.95 19.71 3.23
N TYR A 28 1.86 19.74 2.26
CA TYR A 28 3.00 18.81 2.18
C TYR A 28 4.01 19.00 3.32
N GLN A 29 4.09 20.18 3.93
CA GLN A 29 4.95 20.41 5.11
C GLN A 29 4.53 19.55 6.32
N ARG A 30 3.32 19.00 6.26
CA ARG A 30 2.77 18.12 7.30
C ARG A 30 2.76 16.65 6.92
N SER A 31 3.45 16.24 5.86
CA SER A 31 3.41 14.85 5.35
C SER A 31 3.69 13.81 6.43
N HIS A 32 4.65 14.07 7.34
CA HIS A 32 4.96 13.20 8.48
C HIS A 32 3.79 13.06 9.48
N LYS A 33 2.85 14.00 9.50
CA LYS A 33 1.62 13.92 10.31
C LYS A 33 0.48 13.27 9.54
N ALA A 34 0.43 13.42 8.22
CA ALA A 34 -0.61 12.88 7.36
C ALA A 34 -0.59 11.35 7.22
N VAL A 35 0.45 10.68 7.72
CA VAL A 35 0.60 9.21 7.64
C VAL A 35 -0.53 8.44 8.33
N TRP A 36 -1.26 9.05 9.25
CA TRP A 36 -2.45 8.43 9.85
C TRP A 36 -3.51 8.10 8.81
N ALA A 37 -3.55 8.84 7.70
CA ALA A 37 -4.50 8.70 6.61
C ALA A 37 -4.03 7.72 5.50
N TYR A 38 -2.88 7.06 5.65
CA TYR A 38 -2.36 6.13 4.62
C TYR A 38 -3.32 4.96 4.35
N GLY A 39 -4.07 4.53 5.36
CA GLY A 39 -5.15 3.56 5.19
C GLY A 39 -6.20 3.98 4.17
N ALA A 40 -6.49 5.29 4.03
CA ALA A 40 -7.44 5.77 3.03
C ALA A 40 -6.96 5.48 1.59
N ALA A 41 -5.66 5.58 1.31
CA ALA A 41 -5.12 5.19 0.01
C ALA A 41 -5.28 3.69 -0.25
N GLY A 42 -5.15 2.86 0.79
CA GLY A 42 -5.45 1.43 0.72
C GLY A 42 -6.92 1.12 0.43
N ALA A 43 -7.84 1.86 1.05
CA ALA A 43 -9.27 1.74 0.78
C ALA A 43 -9.61 2.13 -0.67
N VAL A 44 -9.07 3.24 -1.16
CA VAL A 44 -9.26 3.68 -2.55
C VAL A 44 -8.70 2.67 -3.53
N TRP A 45 -7.50 2.13 -3.27
CA TRP A 45 -6.93 1.03 -4.05
C TRP A 45 -7.90 -0.16 -4.13
N ALA A 46 -8.42 -0.60 -2.99
CA ALA A 46 -9.32 -1.75 -2.91
C ALA A 46 -10.64 -1.51 -3.67
N ILE A 47 -11.22 -0.31 -3.55
CA ILE A 47 -12.43 0.07 -4.30
C ILE A 47 -12.18 -0.01 -5.81
N CYS A 48 -11.05 0.49 -6.31
CA CYS A 48 -10.70 0.44 -7.73
C CYS A 48 -10.50 -1.01 -8.21
N VAL A 49 -9.78 -1.84 -7.44
CA VAL A 49 -9.58 -3.27 -7.72
C VAL A 49 -10.92 -4.00 -7.80
N TRP A 50 -11.74 -3.83 -6.77
CA TRP A 50 -13.05 -4.48 -6.66
C TRP A 50 -14.00 -4.03 -7.76
N ALA A 51 -14.07 -2.74 -8.06
CA ALA A 51 -14.96 -2.20 -9.08
C ALA A 51 -14.64 -2.75 -10.47
N VAL A 52 -13.35 -2.78 -10.86
CA VAL A 52 -12.93 -3.34 -12.15
C VAL A 52 -13.20 -4.84 -12.21
N ALA A 53 -12.89 -5.57 -11.14
CA ALA A 53 -13.12 -7.02 -11.09
C ALA A 53 -14.63 -7.35 -11.15
N THR A 54 -15.46 -6.66 -10.38
CA THR A 54 -16.91 -6.86 -10.38
C THR A 54 -17.50 -6.51 -11.74
N LEU A 55 -17.08 -5.40 -12.35
CA LEU A 55 -17.51 -5.03 -13.70
C LEU A 55 -17.14 -6.12 -14.72
N ALA A 56 -15.93 -6.66 -14.66
CA ALA A 56 -15.52 -7.74 -15.54
C ALA A 56 -16.40 -8.99 -15.36
N MET A 57 -16.76 -9.35 -14.12
CA MET A 57 -17.66 -10.46 -13.85
C MET A 57 -19.09 -10.22 -14.37
N THR A 58 -19.61 -8.97 -14.32
CA THR A 58 -20.91 -8.65 -14.92
C THR A 58 -20.94 -8.83 -16.44
N PHE A 59 -19.79 -8.74 -17.12
CA PHE A 59 -19.63 -9.08 -18.54
C PHE A 59 -19.36 -10.57 -18.79
N GLY A 60 -19.51 -11.43 -17.78
CA GLY A 60 -19.37 -12.88 -17.93
C GLY A 60 -17.95 -13.41 -17.89
N LEU A 61 -16.95 -12.58 -17.54
CA LEU A 61 -15.58 -13.05 -17.39
C LEU A 61 -15.44 -13.89 -16.10
N SER A 62 -14.60 -14.91 -16.16
CA SER A 62 -14.32 -15.74 -14.97
C SER A 62 -13.70 -14.92 -13.84
N THR A 63 -13.91 -15.33 -12.59
CA THR A 63 -13.34 -14.70 -11.40
C THR A 63 -11.83 -14.55 -11.50
N LEU A 64 -11.15 -15.53 -12.11
CA LEU A 64 -9.70 -15.49 -12.27
C LEU A 64 -9.27 -14.36 -13.22
N ILE A 65 -9.95 -14.20 -14.36
CA ILE A 65 -9.67 -13.09 -15.29
C ILE A 65 -10.02 -11.76 -14.63
N ALA A 66 -11.16 -11.68 -13.97
CA ALA A 66 -11.60 -10.50 -13.25
C ALA A 66 -10.59 -10.05 -12.17
N ALA A 67 -10.05 -11.00 -11.41
CA ALA A 67 -9.00 -10.75 -10.41
C ALA A 67 -7.72 -10.19 -11.04
N GLY A 68 -7.31 -10.71 -12.21
CA GLY A 68 -6.17 -10.20 -12.96
C GLY A 68 -6.36 -8.76 -13.42
N LEU A 69 -7.55 -8.44 -13.96
CA LEU A 69 -7.91 -7.07 -14.35
C LEU A 69 -7.96 -6.12 -13.15
N GLY A 70 -8.54 -6.58 -12.04
CA GLY A 70 -8.56 -5.84 -10.78
C GLY A 70 -7.14 -5.55 -10.26
N LEU A 71 -6.27 -6.56 -10.21
CA LEU A 71 -4.87 -6.40 -9.82
C LEU A 71 -4.14 -5.41 -10.72
N THR A 72 -4.34 -5.50 -12.04
CA THR A 72 -3.77 -4.55 -13.00
C THR A 72 -4.21 -3.11 -12.68
N MET A 73 -5.50 -2.89 -12.40
CA MET A 73 -5.99 -1.58 -11.95
C MET A 73 -5.30 -1.13 -10.66
N GLY A 74 -5.09 -2.04 -9.71
CA GLY A 74 -4.38 -1.74 -8.46
C GLY A 74 -2.95 -1.24 -8.70
N VAL A 75 -2.22 -1.86 -9.62
CA VAL A 75 -0.87 -1.42 -10.05
C VAL A 75 -0.93 -0.05 -10.73
N VAL A 76 -1.88 0.17 -11.63
CA VAL A 76 -2.06 1.46 -12.32
C VAL A 76 -2.36 2.58 -11.33
N VAL A 77 -3.27 2.36 -10.38
CA VAL A 77 -3.66 3.36 -9.36
C VAL A 77 -2.47 3.78 -8.49
N THR A 78 -1.57 2.85 -8.14
CA THR A 78 -0.37 3.17 -7.34
C THR A 78 0.82 3.59 -8.20
N GLY A 79 0.73 3.45 -9.53
CA GLY A 79 1.83 3.73 -10.46
C GLY A 79 3.00 2.78 -10.26
N ALA A 80 2.72 1.54 -9.89
CA ALA A 80 3.71 0.48 -9.62
C ALA A 80 4.73 0.80 -8.51
N MET A 81 4.51 1.83 -7.71
CA MET A 81 5.49 2.29 -6.69
C MET A 81 5.86 1.19 -5.68
N HIS A 82 4.89 0.35 -5.31
CA HIS A 82 5.15 -0.73 -4.35
C HIS A 82 5.85 -1.92 -5.02
N GLU A 83 5.53 -2.18 -6.27
CA GLU A 83 6.16 -3.21 -7.09
C GLU A 83 7.63 -2.85 -7.36
N ASP A 84 7.90 -1.62 -7.73
CA ASP A 84 9.25 -1.07 -7.92
C ASP A 84 10.08 -1.23 -6.64
N GLY A 85 9.55 -0.76 -5.51
CA GLY A 85 10.22 -0.91 -4.22
C GLY A 85 10.46 -2.38 -3.81
N LEU A 86 9.55 -3.30 -4.15
CA LEU A 86 9.74 -4.74 -3.90
C LEU A 86 10.89 -5.29 -4.73
N ALA A 87 10.94 -4.94 -6.01
CA ALA A 87 12.01 -5.38 -6.91
C ALA A 87 13.37 -4.85 -6.48
N ASP A 88 13.46 -3.54 -6.20
CA ASP A 88 14.65 -2.88 -5.71
C ASP A 88 15.18 -3.52 -4.43
N CYS A 89 14.29 -3.77 -3.46
CA CYS A 89 14.65 -4.42 -2.20
C CYS A 89 15.16 -5.86 -2.44
N ALA A 90 14.49 -6.64 -3.28
CA ALA A 90 14.91 -8.00 -3.57
C ALA A 90 16.29 -8.03 -4.24
N ASP A 91 16.52 -7.20 -5.25
CA ASP A 91 17.81 -7.12 -5.91
C ASP A 91 18.91 -6.56 -4.99
N GLY A 92 18.58 -5.52 -4.21
CA GLY A 92 19.54 -4.91 -3.29
C GLY A 92 19.97 -5.82 -2.16
N PHE A 93 19.03 -6.52 -1.50
CA PHE A 93 19.35 -7.38 -0.35
C PHE A 93 20.08 -8.64 -0.74
N TRP A 94 19.75 -9.25 -1.88
CA TRP A 94 20.38 -10.48 -2.34
C TRP A 94 21.60 -10.25 -3.25
N GLY A 95 21.65 -9.11 -3.96
CA GLY A 95 22.76 -8.77 -4.85
C GLY A 95 23.88 -7.95 -4.20
N GLY A 96 23.67 -7.39 -3.01
CA GLY A 96 24.66 -6.56 -2.29
C GLY A 96 24.99 -7.10 -0.90
N TRP A 97 26.29 -7.22 -0.56
CA TRP A 97 26.74 -7.58 0.78
C TRP A 97 26.90 -6.37 1.69
N GLU A 98 27.41 -5.26 1.15
CA GLU A 98 27.66 -4.02 1.88
C GLU A 98 26.47 -3.06 1.72
N PRO A 99 26.13 -2.25 2.76
CA PRO A 99 25.00 -1.32 2.72
C PRO A 99 25.05 -0.34 1.54
N GLU A 100 26.23 0.19 1.24
CA GLU A 100 26.44 1.12 0.13
C GLU A 100 26.13 0.44 -1.21
N ARG A 101 26.62 -0.79 -1.40
CA ARG A 101 26.36 -1.57 -2.60
C ARG A 101 24.88 -1.90 -2.79
N ARG A 102 24.17 -2.21 -1.70
CA ARG A 102 22.70 -2.42 -1.73
C ARG A 102 21.97 -1.16 -2.22
N LEU A 103 22.35 0.00 -1.67
CA LEU A 103 21.76 1.27 -2.06
C LEU A 103 22.07 1.66 -3.51
N ASP A 104 23.22 1.28 -4.04
CA ASP A 104 23.57 1.48 -5.44
C ASP A 104 22.74 0.59 -6.35
N ILE A 105 22.58 -0.67 -6.01
CA ILE A 105 21.72 -1.60 -6.76
C ILE A 105 20.26 -1.08 -6.79
N MET A 106 19.72 -0.64 -5.65
CA MET A 106 18.38 -0.05 -5.57
C MET A 106 18.21 1.28 -6.33
N ARG A 107 19.28 1.91 -6.79
CA ARG A 107 19.23 3.11 -7.64
C ARG A 107 19.34 2.80 -9.12
N ASP A 108 19.86 1.63 -9.44
CA ASP A 108 20.01 1.20 -10.83
C ASP A 108 18.62 0.85 -11.38
N SER A 109 18.27 1.44 -12.52
CA SER A 109 16.98 1.17 -13.18
C SER A 109 16.90 -0.22 -13.84
N ARG A 110 17.97 -1.02 -13.77
CA ARG A 110 17.98 -2.37 -14.32
C ARG A 110 17.37 -3.35 -13.33
N LEU A 111 16.42 -4.12 -13.82
CA LEU A 111 15.77 -5.18 -13.06
C LEU A 111 16.69 -6.43 -13.04
N GLY A 112 17.04 -6.90 -11.84
CA GLY A 112 17.81 -8.11 -11.65
C GLY A 112 16.94 -9.36 -11.55
N VAL A 113 17.60 -10.51 -11.37
CA VAL A 113 16.90 -11.80 -11.28
C VAL A 113 16.06 -11.91 -10.00
N TYR A 114 16.57 -11.44 -8.87
CA TYR A 114 15.84 -11.49 -7.60
C TYR A 114 14.60 -10.61 -7.61
N GLY A 115 14.72 -9.38 -8.15
CA GLY A 115 13.60 -8.47 -8.36
C GLY A 115 12.55 -9.06 -9.29
N SER A 116 12.98 -9.64 -10.41
CA SER A 116 12.08 -10.32 -11.36
C SER A 116 11.30 -11.45 -10.68
N LEU A 117 11.98 -12.33 -9.94
CA LEU A 117 11.32 -13.43 -9.23
C LEU A 117 10.38 -12.92 -8.13
N ALA A 118 10.78 -11.90 -7.38
CA ALA A 118 9.93 -11.30 -6.34
C ALA A 118 8.64 -10.72 -6.95
N LEU A 119 8.73 -10.03 -8.08
CA LEU A 119 7.57 -9.51 -8.80
C LEU A 119 6.65 -10.62 -9.31
N ILE A 120 7.20 -11.63 -9.96
CA ILE A 120 6.42 -12.75 -10.52
C ILE A 120 5.68 -13.48 -9.39
N LEU A 121 6.40 -13.90 -8.34
CA LEU A 121 5.81 -14.65 -7.23
C LEU A 121 4.77 -13.82 -6.47
N SER A 122 5.08 -12.55 -6.15
CA SER A 122 4.15 -11.66 -5.48
C SER A 122 2.89 -11.40 -6.31
N THR A 123 3.04 -11.19 -7.62
CA THR A 123 1.92 -10.96 -8.52
C THR A 123 1.02 -12.19 -8.64
N LEU A 124 1.60 -13.38 -8.80
CA LEU A 124 0.85 -14.63 -8.86
C LEU A 124 0.08 -14.90 -7.56
N LEU A 125 0.73 -14.70 -6.40
CA LEU A 125 0.08 -14.86 -5.11
C LEU A 125 -1.07 -13.89 -4.92
N ARG A 126 -0.85 -12.60 -5.17
CA ARG A 126 -1.90 -11.56 -5.06
C ARG A 126 -3.05 -11.82 -6.01
N TRP A 127 -2.77 -12.25 -7.25
CA TRP A 127 -3.81 -12.59 -8.21
C TRP A 127 -4.72 -13.70 -7.70
N ASN A 128 -4.14 -14.81 -7.21
CA ASN A 128 -4.90 -15.93 -6.65
C ASN A 128 -5.69 -15.54 -5.39
N LEU A 129 -5.06 -14.75 -4.49
CA LEU A 129 -5.75 -14.26 -3.28
C LEU A 129 -6.93 -13.36 -3.62
N ILE A 130 -6.78 -12.44 -4.58
CA ILE A 130 -7.89 -11.59 -5.04
C ILE A 130 -9.00 -12.45 -5.65
N ALA A 131 -8.67 -13.45 -6.48
CA ALA A 131 -9.66 -14.35 -7.05
C ALA A 131 -10.44 -15.11 -5.95
N THR A 132 -9.75 -15.57 -4.91
CA THR A 132 -10.37 -16.23 -3.75
C THR A 132 -11.28 -15.27 -2.99
N ILE A 133 -10.84 -14.05 -2.73
CA ILE A 133 -11.63 -13.03 -2.02
C ILE A 133 -12.88 -12.65 -2.82
N LEU A 134 -12.77 -12.51 -4.15
CA LEU A 134 -13.90 -12.15 -5.01
C LEU A 134 -15.05 -13.19 -5.03
N ALA A 135 -14.78 -14.41 -4.62
CA ALA A 135 -15.79 -15.44 -4.45
C ALA A 135 -16.64 -15.25 -3.17
N ASP A 136 -16.23 -14.40 -2.24
CA ASP A 136 -16.94 -14.10 -1.00
C ASP A 136 -17.90 -12.92 -1.16
N ALA A 137 -19.05 -12.99 -0.49
CA ALA A 137 -20.05 -11.91 -0.50
C ALA A 137 -19.51 -10.59 0.10
N ASN A 138 -18.54 -10.65 1.01
CA ASN A 138 -17.90 -9.50 1.65
C ASN A 138 -16.61 -9.08 0.96
N SER A 139 -16.41 -9.43 -0.30
CA SER A 139 -15.17 -9.23 -1.05
C SER A 139 -14.63 -7.79 -1.03
N LEU A 140 -15.50 -6.79 -1.17
CA LEU A 140 -15.10 -5.39 -1.09
C LEU A 140 -14.49 -5.06 0.28
N LEU A 141 -15.13 -5.49 1.35
CA LEU A 141 -14.67 -5.21 2.71
C LEU A 141 -13.34 -5.91 3.01
N ALA A 142 -13.20 -7.17 2.59
CA ALA A 142 -11.95 -7.92 2.74
C ALA A 142 -10.78 -7.25 2.00
N LEU A 143 -11.01 -6.82 0.76
CA LEU A 143 -10.02 -6.06 -0.01
C LEU A 143 -9.68 -4.70 0.63
N MET A 144 -10.70 -3.98 1.13
CA MET A 144 -10.48 -2.72 1.83
C MET A 144 -9.60 -2.91 3.07
N LEU A 145 -9.90 -3.90 3.90
CA LEU A 145 -9.10 -4.17 5.09
C LEU A 145 -7.67 -4.55 4.73
N ALA A 146 -7.48 -5.46 3.77
CA ALA A 146 -6.14 -5.83 3.29
C ALA A 146 -5.36 -4.60 2.76
N GLY A 147 -6.00 -3.77 1.94
CA GLY A 147 -5.40 -2.55 1.41
C GLY A 147 -5.06 -1.53 2.48
N MET A 148 -5.94 -1.30 3.44
CA MET A 148 -5.74 -0.37 4.55
C MET A 148 -4.62 -0.83 5.48
N PHE A 149 -4.61 -2.11 5.88
CA PHE A 149 -3.55 -2.66 6.73
C PHE A 149 -2.18 -2.58 6.06
N ALA A 150 -2.08 -2.96 4.79
CA ALA A 150 -0.84 -2.87 4.04
C ALA A 150 -0.23 -1.45 4.04
N ARG A 151 -1.05 -0.40 4.04
CA ARG A 151 -0.59 0.98 4.10
C ARG A 151 -0.39 1.49 5.53
N ALA A 152 -1.13 0.97 6.49
CA ALA A 152 -0.95 1.31 7.90
C ALA A 152 0.38 0.77 8.49
N THR A 153 1.01 -0.23 7.86
CA THR A 153 2.34 -0.73 8.25
C THR A 153 3.46 0.24 7.87
N LEU A 154 3.32 1.01 6.79
CA LEU A 154 4.37 1.93 6.31
C LEU A 154 4.83 2.93 7.37
N PRO A 155 3.93 3.65 8.08
CA PRO A 155 4.32 4.56 9.15
C PRO A 155 5.11 3.90 10.29
N VAL A 156 4.87 2.61 10.57
CA VAL A 156 5.63 1.88 11.60
C VAL A 156 7.09 1.77 11.20
N ILE A 157 7.33 1.30 9.97
CA ILE A 157 8.68 1.17 9.42
C ILE A 157 9.37 2.54 9.41
N MET A 158 8.68 3.57 8.89
CA MET A 158 9.20 4.93 8.82
C MET A 158 9.51 5.55 10.19
N SER A 159 8.81 5.16 11.26
CA SER A 159 9.05 5.67 12.61
C SER A 159 10.14 4.92 13.38
N ARG A 160 10.46 3.68 12.98
CA ARG A 160 11.40 2.80 13.68
C ARG A 160 12.78 2.76 13.04
N LEU A 161 12.86 2.98 11.74
CA LEU A 161 14.12 2.90 10.99
C LEU A 161 14.62 4.29 10.63
N PRO A 162 15.93 4.53 10.72
CA PRO A 162 16.54 5.76 10.21
C PRO A 162 16.44 5.80 8.68
N HIS A 163 16.44 7.00 8.10
CA HIS A 163 16.49 7.14 6.66
C HIS A 163 17.82 6.57 6.11
N ALA A 164 17.70 5.67 5.14
CA ALA A 164 18.87 5.08 4.48
C ALA A 164 19.62 6.09 3.57
N ARG A 165 18.96 7.19 3.20
CA ARG A 165 19.49 8.24 2.32
C ARG A 165 19.05 9.61 2.81
N SER A 166 19.81 10.65 2.48
CA SER A 166 19.47 12.05 2.75
C SER A 166 18.53 12.66 1.70
N THR A 167 18.07 11.87 0.73
CA THR A 167 17.19 12.30 -0.37
C THR A 167 16.14 11.24 -0.66
N GLY A 168 15.12 11.59 -1.45
CA GLY A 168 14.05 10.68 -1.87
C GLY A 168 12.75 10.89 -1.10
N LEU A 169 11.71 10.16 -1.51
CA LEU A 169 10.33 10.33 -1.02
C LEU A 169 10.22 10.13 0.49
N SER A 170 10.81 9.05 1.03
CA SER A 170 10.77 8.76 2.46
C SER A 170 11.41 9.87 3.29
N HIS A 171 12.55 10.40 2.84
CA HIS A 171 13.23 11.52 3.49
C HIS A 171 12.38 12.81 3.44
N SER A 172 11.76 13.10 2.29
CA SER A 172 10.92 14.31 2.13
C SER A 172 9.64 14.25 2.97
N VAL A 173 9.07 13.08 3.21
CA VAL A 173 7.92 12.89 4.10
C VAL A 173 8.32 13.09 5.56
N GLY A 174 9.55 12.71 5.94
CA GLY A 174 10.06 12.77 7.30
C GLY A 174 9.64 11.57 8.17
N SER A 175 10.08 11.58 9.43
CA SER A 175 9.78 10.51 10.39
C SER A 175 8.46 10.77 11.11
N PRO A 176 7.47 9.86 11.02
CA PRO A 176 6.19 9.99 11.72
C PRO A 176 6.34 9.93 13.23
N SER A 177 5.47 10.66 13.94
CA SER A 177 5.35 10.50 15.39
C SER A 177 4.65 9.19 15.76
N GLY A 178 4.99 8.60 16.92
CA GLY A 178 4.32 7.41 17.42
C GLY A 178 2.80 7.59 17.49
N ARG A 179 2.30 8.77 17.83
CA ARG A 179 0.86 9.07 17.86
C ARG A 179 0.21 8.88 16.49
N SER A 180 0.83 9.37 15.41
CA SER A 180 0.29 9.20 14.04
C SER A 180 0.26 7.74 13.62
N VAL A 181 1.26 6.95 14.04
CA VAL A 181 1.32 5.50 13.82
C VAL A 181 0.17 4.79 14.53
N TYR A 182 -0.02 5.05 15.83
CA TYR A 182 -1.12 4.43 16.60
C TYR A 182 -2.50 4.78 16.04
N ILE A 183 -2.71 6.02 15.57
CA ILE A 183 -3.96 6.41 14.94
C ILE A 183 -4.18 5.62 13.64
N SER A 184 -3.15 5.47 12.79
CA SER A 184 -3.23 4.70 11.54
C SER A 184 -3.69 3.26 11.78
N PHE A 185 -3.04 2.57 12.72
CA PHE A 185 -3.43 1.21 13.09
C PHE A 185 -4.78 1.15 13.78
N GLY A 186 -5.02 2.04 14.75
CA GLY A 186 -6.26 2.06 15.53
C GLY A 186 -7.50 2.25 14.67
N VAL A 187 -7.45 3.16 13.70
CA VAL A 187 -8.55 3.38 12.75
C VAL A 187 -8.80 2.14 11.91
N THR A 188 -7.73 1.53 11.37
CA THR A 188 -7.86 0.34 10.54
C THR A 188 -8.35 -0.87 11.34
N ALA A 189 -7.82 -1.07 12.56
CA ALA A 189 -8.25 -2.13 13.47
C ALA A 189 -9.71 -1.97 13.91
N LEU A 190 -10.14 -0.73 14.18
CA LEU A 190 -11.54 -0.45 14.54
C LEU A 190 -12.48 -0.78 13.38
N ILE A 191 -12.14 -0.40 12.16
CA ILE A 191 -12.92 -0.75 10.96
C ILE A 191 -12.99 -2.29 10.82
N GLY A 192 -11.85 -2.99 10.96
CA GLY A 192 -11.81 -4.44 10.93
C GLY A 192 -12.71 -5.08 11.99
N LEU A 193 -12.64 -4.61 13.23
CA LEU A 193 -13.44 -5.11 14.34
C LEU A 193 -14.95 -4.89 14.13
N VAL A 194 -15.33 -3.71 13.68
CA VAL A 194 -16.75 -3.35 13.46
C VAL A 194 -17.40 -4.21 12.36
N PHE A 195 -16.66 -4.44 11.27
CA PHE A 195 -17.24 -5.08 10.09
C PHE A 195 -16.96 -6.59 9.98
N MET A 196 -15.88 -7.09 10.55
CA MET A 196 -15.52 -8.52 10.51
C MET A 196 -15.41 -9.18 11.89
N GLY A 197 -15.75 -8.46 12.96
CA GLY A 197 -15.67 -8.99 14.32
C GLY A 197 -14.23 -9.41 14.71
N ALA A 198 -14.11 -10.46 15.52
CA ALA A 198 -12.81 -10.94 16.01
C ALA A 198 -11.85 -11.40 14.90
N SER A 199 -12.36 -11.91 13.77
CA SER A 199 -11.53 -12.30 12.62
C SER A 199 -10.84 -11.11 11.96
N GLY A 200 -11.51 -9.96 11.86
CA GLY A 200 -10.91 -8.72 11.36
C GLY A 200 -9.78 -8.21 12.26
N LEU A 201 -9.96 -8.31 13.58
CA LEU A 201 -8.90 -7.96 14.54
C LEU A 201 -7.69 -8.90 14.43
N MET A 202 -7.92 -10.20 14.23
CA MET A 202 -6.85 -11.18 14.04
C MET A 202 -6.05 -10.91 12.76
N ILE A 203 -6.71 -10.59 11.65
CA ILE A 203 -6.05 -10.17 10.41
C ILE A 203 -5.20 -8.92 10.64
N ALA A 204 -5.73 -7.95 11.41
CA ALA A 204 -5.02 -6.74 11.78
C ALA A 204 -3.72 -7.04 12.54
N VAL A 205 -3.80 -7.92 13.52
CA VAL A 205 -2.64 -8.32 14.35
C VAL A 205 -1.60 -9.04 13.50
N ILE A 206 -2.02 -10.01 12.67
CA ILE A 206 -1.10 -10.75 11.79
C ILE A 206 -0.41 -9.84 10.78
N ALA A 207 -1.13 -8.86 10.22
CA ALA A 207 -0.55 -7.91 9.27
C ALA A 207 0.41 -6.87 9.93
N ALA A 208 0.40 -6.77 11.26
CA ALA A 208 1.25 -5.84 12.01
C ALA A 208 2.62 -6.45 12.42
N PHE A 209 2.77 -7.77 12.27
CA PHE A 209 4.01 -8.53 12.52
C PHE A 209 4.63 -9.07 11.24
#